data_55a0f7d4c31ebd85afb3849e7e9d65c5
#
_entry.id   55a0f7d4c31ebd85afb3849e7e9d65c5
#
_cell.length_a   1.000
_cell.length_b   1.000
_cell.length_c   1.000
_cell.angle_alpha   90.00
_cell.angle_beta   90.00
_cell.angle_gamma   90.00
#
_symmetry.space_group_name_H-M   'P 1'
#
loop_
_entity.id
_entity.type
_entity.pdbx_description
1 polymer ?
#
loop_
_entity_poly.entity_id
_entity_poly.type
_entity_poly.pdbx_seq_one_letter_code
_entity_poly.pdbx_strand_id
1 'polypeptide(L)'
;MEPNIKKELDTLIEVIKNSMKINEIYLFGSYAYGNPIAESDFDLYVVIPDDSIRPLIAMQQLGLAISPYQKRSVDLLVGSKSSFNKKKDILSCIENEISRKGIKLYA
;
A
#
# COMPACT_ATOMS: atom_id res chain seq x y z
N MET A 1 9.61 13.19 5.01
CA MET A 1 10.30 11.90 4.74
C MET A 1 11.67 12.20 4.14
N GLU A 2 12.67 11.48 4.60
CA GLU A 2 14.04 11.65 4.08
C GLU A 2 14.07 11.39 2.57
N PRO A 3 14.87 12.16 1.77
CA PRO A 3 14.87 12.02 0.31
C PRO A 3 15.23 10.62 -0.19
N ASN A 4 16.16 9.93 0.45
CA ASN A 4 16.54 8.56 0.04
C ASN A 4 15.40 7.55 0.28
N ILE A 5 14.69 7.71 1.39
CA ILE A 5 13.54 6.86 1.73
C ILE A 5 12.39 7.14 0.80
N LYS A 6 12.15 8.41 0.49
CA LYS A 6 11.11 8.78 -0.47
C LYS A 6 11.39 8.21 -1.85
N LYS A 7 12.64 8.25 -2.30
CA LYS A 7 13.04 7.68 -3.58
C LYS A 7 12.83 6.17 -3.61
N GLU A 8 13.16 5.48 -2.53
CA GLU A 8 12.92 4.05 -2.38
C GLU A 8 11.42 3.75 -2.49
N LEU A 9 10.59 4.49 -1.77
CA LEU A 9 9.14 4.34 -1.81
C LEU A 9 8.59 4.60 -3.21
N ASP A 10 9.04 5.67 -3.86
CA ASP A 10 8.59 6.02 -5.22
C ASP A 10 8.90 4.90 -6.22
N THR A 11 10.05 4.24 -6.08
CA THR A 11 10.42 3.10 -6.92
C THR A 11 9.43 1.95 -6.74
N LEU A 12 9.09 1.62 -5.49
CA LEU A 12 8.12 0.56 -5.21
C LEU A 12 6.75 0.88 -5.78
N ILE A 13 6.30 2.14 -5.65
CA ILE A 13 5.01 2.58 -6.19
C ILE A 13 4.98 2.41 -7.72
N GLU A 14 6.05 2.78 -8.43
CA GLU A 14 6.12 2.61 -9.88
C GLU A 14 6.06 1.13 -10.28
N VAL A 15 6.76 0.26 -9.56
CA VAL A 15 6.70 -1.19 -9.82
C VAL A 15 5.28 -1.71 -9.64
N ILE A 16 4.60 -1.31 -8.56
CA ILE A 16 3.22 -1.73 -8.28
C ILE A 16 2.28 -1.26 -9.40
N LYS A 17 2.37 0.01 -9.78
CA LYS A 17 1.52 0.60 -10.83
C LYS A 17 1.68 -0.12 -12.17
N ASN A 18 2.88 -0.59 -12.47
CA ASN A 18 3.18 -1.23 -13.75
C ASN A 18 2.93 -2.74 -13.75
N SER A 19 2.64 -3.34 -12.60
CA SER A 19 2.45 -4.79 -12.48
C SER A 19 1.05 -5.25 -12.81
N MET A 20 0.05 -4.42 -12.52
CA MET A 20 -1.36 -4.73 -12.75
C MET A 20 -2.18 -3.45 -12.66
N LYS A 21 -3.47 -3.53 -12.98
CA LYS A 21 -4.36 -2.38 -12.85
C LYS A 21 -4.60 -2.07 -11.37
N ILE A 22 -4.32 -0.83 -10.98
CA ILE A 22 -4.40 -0.35 -9.60
C ILE A 22 -5.34 0.84 -9.54
N ASN A 23 -6.25 0.86 -8.57
CA ASN A 23 -7.12 2.02 -8.35
C ASN A 23 -6.48 3.04 -7.43
N GLU A 24 -5.95 2.59 -6.29
CA GLU A 24 -5.38 3.49 -5.28
C GLU A 24 -4.24 2.78 -4.54
N ILE A 25 -3.28 3.56 -4.05
CA ILE A 25 -2.22 3.07 -3.16
C ILE A 25 -2.12 4.03 -1.99
N TYR A 26 -2.17 3.49 -0.77
CA TYR A 26 -2.03 4.25 0.48
C TYR A 26 -0.80 3.82 1.23
N LEU A 27 -0.11 4.80 1.83
CA LEU A 27 0.90 4.57 2.86
C LEU A 27 0.23 4.73 4.21
N PHE A 28 0.41 3.76 5.10
CA PHE A 28 -0.07 3.85 6.47
C PHE A 28 1.04 3.46 7.43
N GLY A 29 0.74 3.32 8.72
CA GLY A 29 1.75 2.98 9.72
C GLY A 29 2.70 4.13 10.04
N SER A 30 3.88 3.81 10.56
CA SER A 30 4.78 4.79 11.15
C SER A 30 5.22 5.89 10.17
N TYR A 31 5.47 5.56 8.92
CA TYR A 31 5.88 6.56 7.92
C TYR A 31 4.75 7.54 7.58
N ALA A 32 3.51 7.09 7.63
CA ALA A 32 2.36 7.96 7.39
C ALA A 32 2.02 8.82 8.61
N TYR A 33 2.21 8.27 9.81
CA TYR A 33 1.77 8.90 11.06
C TYR A 33 2.87 9.76 11.72
N GLY A 34 4.04 9.84 11.12
CA GLY A 34 5.08 10.77 11.55
C GLY A 34 6.05 10.27 12.60
N ASN A 35 6.06 8.97 12.91
CA ASN A 35 6.93 8.40 13.95
C ASN A 35 7.82 7.26 13.44
N PRO A 36 8.43 7.35 12.23
CA PRO A 36 9.29 6.27 11.76
C PRO A 36 10.64 6.28 12.48
N ILE A 37 11.20 5.10 12.66
CA ILE A 37 12.62 4.91 12.99
C ILE A 37 13.33 4.41 11.74
N ALA A 38 14.68 4.40 11.75
CA ALA A 38 15.47 4.05 10.57
C ALA A 38 15.13 2.68 9.98
N GLU A 39 14.70 1.75 10.81
CA GLU A 39 14.38 0.36 10.42
C GLU A 39 12.86 0.12 10.27
N SER A 40 12.06 1.18 10.28
CA SER A 40 10.61 1.03 10.11
C SER A 40 10.27 0.45 8.74
N ASP A 41 9.28 -0.44 8.71
CA ASP A 41 8.77 -1.04 7.48
C ASP A 41 7.89 -0.01 6.74
N PHE A 42 7.78 -0.15 5.42
CA PHE A 42 6.72 0.51 4.70
C PHE A 42 5.44 -0.32 4.84
N ASP A 43 4.35 0.35 5.18
CA ASP A 43 3.03 -0.26 5.25
C ASP A 43 2.19 0.28 4.10
N LEU A 44 1.89 -0.56 3.12
CA LEU A 44 1.18 -0.17 1.91
C LEU A 44 -0.15 -0.92 1.79
N TYR A 45 -1.19 -0.19 1.44
CA TYR A 45 -2.49 -0.77 1.11
C TYR A 45 -2.80 -0.44 -0.35
N VAL A 46 -3.02 -1.48 -1.15
CA VAL A 46 -3.30 -1.36 -2.58
C VAL A 46 -4.77 -1.70 -2.83
N VAL A 47 -5.48 -0.79 -3.49
CA VAL A 47 -6.87 -1.00 -3.89
C VAL A 47 -6.89 -1.34 -5.37
N ILE A 48 -7.47 -2.50 -5.69
CA ILE A 48 -7.58 -2.99 -7.07
C ILE A 48 -9.04 -3.03 -7.52
N PRO A 49 -9.31 -3.04 -8.85
CA PRO A 49 -10.67 -3.13 -9.36
C PRO A 49 -11.37 -4.42 -8.94
N ASP A 50 -12.70 -4.36 -8.77
CA ASP A 50 -13.50 -5.52 -8.36
C ASP A 50 -13.42 -6.70 -9.33
N ASP A 51 -13.39 -6.41 -10.62
CA ASP A 51 -13.44 -7.43 -11.68
C ASP A 51 -12.04 -7.88 -12.11
N SER A 52 -11.05 -7.69 -11.26
CA SER A 52 -9.68 -8.06 -11.55
C SER A 52 -9.27 -9.32 -10.78
N ILE A 53 -7.96 -9.51 -10.63
CA ILE A 53 -7.38 -10.61 -9.88
C ILE A 53 -7.83 -10.60 -8.42
N ARG A 54 -7.92 -11.77 -7.78
CA ARG A 54 -8.25 -11.87 -6.35
C ARG A 54 -7.22 -11.12 -5.51
N PRO A 55 -7.64 -10.40 -4.45
CA PRO A 55 -6.71 -9.64 -3.62
C PRO A 55 -5.54 -10.46 -3.05
N LEU A 56 -5.77 -11.69 -2.62
CA LEU A 56 -4.69 -12.54 -2.12
C LEU A 56 -3.66 -12.86 -3.20
N ILE A 57 -4.11 -13.16 -4.41
CA ILE A 57 -3.23 -13.43 -5.55
C ILE A 57 -2.49 -12.16 -5.95
N ALA A 58 -3.18 -11.03 -5.99
CA ALA A 58 -2.56 -9.73 -6.27
C ALA A 58 -1.46 -9.42 -5.25
N MET A 59 -1.72 -9.65 -3.97
CA MET A 59 -0.75 -9.43 -2.90
C MET A 59 0.51 -10.27 -3.12
N GLN A 60 0.35 -11.54 -3.49
CA GLN A 60 1.48 -12.43 -3.77
C GLN A 60 2.27 -11.95 -4.99
N GLN A 61 1.59 -11.59 -6.07
CA GLN A 61 2.24 -11.12 -7.30
C GLN A 61 2.97 -9.79 -7.08
N LEU A 62 2.35 -8.86 -6.37
CA LEU A 62 2.97 -7.57 -6.06
C LEU A 62 4.18 -7.73 -5.14
N GLY A 63 4.08 -8.62 -4.15
CA GLY A 63 5.20 -8.94 -3.27
C GLY A 63 6.41 -9.45 -4.04
N LEU A 64 6.18 -10.34 -5.01
CA LEU A 64 7.25 -10.83 -5.88
C LEU A 64 7.80 -9.73 -6.78
N ALA A 65 6.94 -8.87 -7.31
CA ALA A 65 7.34 -7.81 -8.22
C ALA A 65 8.24 -6.78 -7.54
N ILE A 66 7.93 -6.39 -6.30
CA ILE A 66 8.71 -5.38 -5.58
C ILE A 66 9.97 -5.96 -4.92
N SER A 67 10.04 -7.27 -4.72
CA SER A 67 11.13 -7.91 -3.98
C SER A 67 12.53 -7.51 -4.45
N PRO A 68 12.84 -7.46 -5.77
CA PRO A 68 14.17 -7.06 -6.23
C PRO A 68 14.55 -5.62 -5.88
N TYR A 69 13.56 -4.77 -5.59
CA TYR A 69 13.75 -3.34 -5.34
C TYR A 69 13.65 -2.98 -3.87
N GLN A 70 13.27 -3.94 -2.99
CA GLN A 70 13.12 -3.67 -1.57
C GLN A 70 14.47 -3.52 -0.88
N LYS A 71 14.59 -2.46 -0.08
CA LYS A 71 15.74 -2.25 0.82
C LYS A 71 15.32 -2.42 2.28
N ARG A 72 14.03 -2.50 2.54
CA ARG A 72 13.44 -2.73 3.87
C ARG A 72 12.20 -3.59 3.71
N SER A 73 11.71 -4.12 4.81
CA SER A 73 10.47 -4.89 4.81
C SER A 73 9.30 -4.02 4.37
N VAL A 74 8.37 -4.62 3.64
CA VAL A 74 7.14 -3.97 3.21
C VAL A 74 5.98 -4.85 3.63
N ASP A 75 5.09 -4.30 4.45
CA ASP A 75 3.81 -4.92 4.77
C ASP A 75 2.82 -4.50 3.69
N LEU A 76 2.40 -5.45 2.88
CA LEU A 76 1.56 -5.19 1.74
C LEU A 76 0.17 -5.80 1.95
N LEU A 77 -0.84 -4.94 1.97
CA LEU A 77 -2.25 -5.35 2.03
C LEU A 77 -2.92 -4.99 0.72
N VAL A 78 -3.83 -5.82 0.27
CA VAL A 78 -4.58 -5.59 -0.96
C VAL A 78 -6.06 -5.82 -0.71
N GLY A 79 -6.89 -4.93 -1.22
CA GLY A 79 -8.34 -5.07 -1.18
C GLY A 79 -8.97 -4.62 -2.48
N SER A 80 -10.15 -5.17 -2.77
CA SER A 80 -10.94 -4.71 -3.92
C SER A 80 -11.57 -3.35 -3.61
N LYS A 81 -11.93 -2.61 -4.66
CA LYS A 81 -12.52 -1.27 -4.53
C LYS A 81 -13.80 -1.29 -3.69
N SER A 82 -14.72 -2.22 -3.97
CA SER A 82 -15.97 -2.31 -3.21
C SER A 82 -15.74 -2.72 -1.76
N SER A 83 -14.83 -3.64 -1.51
CA SER A 83 -14.47 -4.06 -0.16
C SER A 83 -13.86 -2.91 0.63
N PHE A 84 -12.94 -2.16 0.03
CA PHE A 84 -12.34 -1.00 0.67
C PHE A 84 -13.40 0.05 1.01
N ASN A 85 -14.28 0.38 0.06
CA ASN A 85 -15.33 1.38 0.27
C ASN A 85 -16.31 0.97 1.36
N LYS A 86 -16.61 -0.32 1.48
CA LYS A 86 -17.47 -0.84 2.54
C LYS A 86 -16.79 -0.77 3.90
N LYS A 87 -15.53 -1.21 3.99
CA LYS A 87 -14.80 -1.34 5.26
C LYS A 87 -14.29 0.00 5.79
N LYS A 88 -14.07 0.99 4.93
CA LYS A 88 -13.58 2.31 5.38
C LYS A 88 -14.54 3.02 6.33
N ASP A 89 -15.82 2.66 6.31
CA ASP A 89 -16.83 3.23 7.20
C ASP A 89 -17.04 2.41 8.47
N ILE A 90 -16.28 1.33 8.67
CA ILE A 90 -16.38 0.45 9.83
C ILE A 90 -15.19 0.73 10.76
N LEU A 91 -15.47 1.27 11.96
CA LEU A 91 -14.44 1.73 12.89
C LEU A 91 -13.42 0.65 13.30
N SER A 92 -13.83 -0.60 13.33
CA SER A 92 -12.94 -1.69 13.73
C SER A 92 -12.05 -2.22 12.60
N CYS A 93 -12.24 -1.73 11.37
CA CYS A 93 -11.45 -2.18 10.23
C CYS A 93 -10.24 -1.27 10.00
N ILE A 94 -9.13 -1.87 9.56
CA ILE A 94 -7.92 -1.11 9.23
C ILE A 94 -8.17 -0.12 8.10
N GLU A 95 -9.08 -0.44 7.17
CA GLU A 95 -9.45 0.44 6.05
C GLU A 95 -10.02 1.77 6.55
N ASN A 96 -10.71 1.79 7.68
CA ASN A 96 -11.19 3.01 8.29
C ASN A 96 -10.02 3.91 8.72
N GLU A 97 -9.05 3.35 9.41
CA GLU A 97 -7.87 4.09 9.84
C GLU A 97 -7.08 4.60 8.63
N ILE A 98 -6.89 3.77 7.61
CA ILE A 98 -6.16 4.12 6.39
C ILE A 98 -6.84 5.27 5.66
N SER A 99 -8.17 5.23 5.53
CA SER A 99 -8.91 6.30 4.84
C SER A 99 -8.83 7.63 5.56
N ARG A 100 -8.74 7.62 6.91
CA ARG A 100 -8.69 8.84 7.72
C ARG A 100 -7.28 9.38 7.91
N LYS A 101 -6.29 8.52 8.11
CA LYS A 101 -4.93 8.90 8.52
C LYS A 101 -3.86 8.54 7.50
N GLY A 102 -4.13 7.62 6.60
CA GLY A 102 -3.16 7.21 5.60
C GLY A 102 -2.88 8.30 4.58
N ILE A 103 -1.78 8.16 3.88
CA ILE A 103 -1.39 9.07 2.80
C ILE A 103 -1.67 8.37 1.48
N LYS A 104 -2.53 8.98 0.66
CA LYS A 104 -2.81 8.45 -0.68
C LYS A 104 -1.64 8.79 -1.60
N LEU A 105 -0.93 7.76 -2.06
CA LEU A 105 0.23 7.92 -2.92
C LEU A 105 -0.12 7.83 -4.41
N TYR A 106 -1.25 7.21 -4.73
CA TYR A 106 -1.71 7.03 -6.11
C TYR A 106 -3.23 6.90 -6.15
N ALA A 107 -3.82 7.52 -7.13
CA ALA A 107 -5.27 7.41 -7.40
C ALA A 107 -5.57 7.51 -8.90
#